data_51338edeefd6bbc88f0e08f8261fed1a
#
_entry.id   51338edeefd6bbc88f0e08f8261fed1a
#
_cell.length_a   1.000
_cell.length_b   1.000
_cell.length_c   1.000
_cell.angle_alpha   90.00
_cell.angle_beta   90.00
_cell.angle_gamma   90.00
#
_symmetry.space_group_name_H-M   'P 1'
#
loop_
_entity.id
_entity.type
_entity.pdbx_description
1 polymer ?
#
loop_
_entity_poly.entity_id
_entity_poly.type
_entity_poly.pdbx_seq_one_letter_code
_entity_poly.pdbx_strand_id
1 'polypeptide(L)'
;MSAPLVAIIINPVAGGGTRGAADANARMAQAIADGLSVSADVFVTERVGHARDLAKAAAARGAERVIAWGGDGTINEVASSLVGGAAALGIVPAGSGNGLARELGIDARPQRAIADALRATPRAIDVGDVDGRYFVNTAGVGFDAHVASRFAGARRRGFLGYANITARALASYVPLTYRITLDGLPRDVRAVLVTLANSAQFGNGALIAPGARVDDGQLDLVVFEERSRFRTICGLPRLFNGTIERVRGCRITRIREAIIEADAPLTFHVDGEPVSGGSVLRARVHPGALRVAARRN
;
A
#
# COMPACT_ATOMS: atom_id res chain seq x y z
N MET A 1 -0.02 28.36 23.33
CA MET A 1 -0.10 27.02 22.68
C MET A 1 1.13 26.90 21.81
N SER A 2 1.97 25.88 22.01
CA SER A 2 3.11 25.62 21.14
C SER A 2 2.60 25.31 19.71
N ALA A 3 3.34 25.72 18.68
CA ALA A 3 3.00 25.39 17.30
C ALA A 3 2.89 23.86 17.14
N PRO A 4 1.94 23.36 16.32
CA PRO A 4 1.79 21.94 16.11
C PRO A 4 3.09 21.34 15.56
N LEU A 5 3.58 20.30 16.21
CA LEU A 5 4.79 19.61 15.79
C LEU A 5 4.46 18.70 14.59
N VAL A 6 5.17 18.93 13.50
CA VAL A 6 5.06 18.11 12.28
C VAL A 6 6.41 17.45 11.99
N ALA A 7 6.41 16.18 11.60
CA ALA A 7 7.60 15.51 11.08
C ALA A 7 7.43 15.24 9.58
N ILE A 8 8.43 15.57 8.76
CA ILE A 8 8.47 15.27 7.33
C ILE A 8 9.62 14.30 7.08
N ILE A 9 9.30 13.09 6.63
CA ILE A 9 10.27 12.00 6.46
C ILE A 9 10.44 11.73 4.96
N ILE A 10 11.65 11.98 4.45
CA ILE A 10 12.00 11.92 3.02
C ILE A 10 12.84 10.69 2.74
N ASN A 11 12.41 9.85 1.81
CA ASN A 11 13.23 8.77 1.28
C ASN A 11 14.03 9.26 0.06
N PRO A 12 15.39 9.36 0.18
CA PRO A 12 16.24 9.97 -0.83
C PRO A 12 16.30 9.19 -2.15
N VAL A 13 15.99 7.89 -2.12
CA VAL A 13 16.07 7.03 -3.31
C VAL A 13 14.70 6.79 -3.97
N ALA A 14 13.62 7.34 -3.42
CA ALA A 14 12.30 7.21 -4.01
C ALA A 14 12.24 7.85 -5.41
N GLY A 15 11.58 7.18 -6.36
CA GLY A 15 11.45 7.67 -7.74
C GLY A 15 12.76 7.77 -8.52
N GLY A 16 13.85 7.11 -8.07
CA GLY A 16 15.17 7.23 -8.70
C GLY A 16 15.95 8.47 -8.26
N GLY A 17 15.56 9.07 -7.14
CA GLY A 17 16.23 10.24 -6.56
C GLY A 17 17.68 9.98 -6.14
N THR A 18 18.40 11.04 -5.85
CA THR A 18 19.77 11.04 -5.32
C THR A 18 19.80 11.76 -3.97
N ARG A 19 20.87 11.59 -3.20
CA ARG A 19 21.04 12.34 -1.93
C ARG A 19 21.00 13.86 -2.14
N GLY A 20 21.63 14.39 -3.20
CA GLY A 20 21.56 15.82 -3.49
C GLY A 20 20.16 16.32 -3.81
N ALA A 21 19.32 15.49 -4.44
CA ALA A 21 17.90 15.80 -4.64
C ALA A 21 17.14 15.78 -3.30
N ALA A 22 17.50 14.88 -2.37
CA ALA A 22 16.88 14.82 -1.05
C ALA A 22 17.12 16.10 -0.22
N ASP A 23 18.32 16.67 -0.30
CA ASP A 23 18.64 17.95 0.39
C ASP A 23 17.82 19.12 -0.21
N ALA A 24 17.64 19.14 -1.53
CA ALA A 24 16.77 20.12 -2.18
C ALA A 24 15.30 19.95 -1.76
N ASN A 25 14.83 18.70 -1.66
CA ASN A 25 13.50 18.35 -1.18
C ASN A 25 13.30 18.76 0.29
N ALA A 26 14.32 18.56 1.13
CA ALA A 26 14.27 18.95 2.54
C ALA A 26 14.15 20.49 2.67
N ARG A 27 14.95 21.25 1.93
CA ARG A 27 14.84 22.72 1.90
C ARG A 27 13.46 23.17 1.40
N MET A 28 12.92 22.53 0.37
CA MET A 28 11.58 22.82 -0.14
C MET A 28 10.50 22.54 0.92
N ALA A 29 10.58 21.39 1.60
CA ALA A 29 9.64 21.03 2.64
C ALA A 29 9.65 22.04 3.79
N GLN A 30 10.86 22.43 4.23
CA GLN A 30 11.03 23.44 5.29
C GLN A 30 10.45 24.80 4.86
N ALA A 31 10.78 25.28 3.68
CA ALA A 31 10.28 26.55 3.18
C ALA A 31 8.74 26.60 3.07
N ILE A 32 8.10 25.47 2.72
CA ILE A 32 6.63 25.38 2.69
C ILE A 32 6.05 25.42 4.11
N ALA A 33 6.65 24.69 5.05
CA ALA A 33 6.22 24.69 6.45
C ALA A 33 6.35 26.08 7.06
N ASP A 34 7.48 26.75 6.86
CA ASP A 34 7.75 28.12 7.34
C ASP A 34 6.74 29.11 6.76
N GLY A 35 6.48 29.03 5.44
CA GLY A 35 5.49 29.86 4.76
C GLY A 35 4.05 29.66 5.24
N LEU A 36 3.78 28.54 5.92
CA LEU A 36 2.49 28.23 6.58
C LEU A 36 2.53 28.45 8.09
N SER A 37 3.62 28.97 8.64
CA SER A 37 3.84 29.13 10.08
C SER A 37 3.67 27.83 10.87
N VAL A 38 4.09 26.71 10.29
CA VAL A 38 4.07 25.37 10.91
C VAL A 38 5.49 24.97 11.33
N SER A 39 5.66 24.59 12.59
CA SER A 39 6.92 24.02 13.07
C SER A 39 7.09 22.60 12.54
N ALA A 40 8.09 22.36 11.71
CA ALA A 40 8.34 21.06 11.10
C ALA A 40 9.79 20.59 11.30
N ASP A 41 9.95 19.34 11.73
CA ASP A 41 11.22 18.64 11.70
C ASP A 41 11.33 17.83 10.41
N VAL A 42 12.36 18.07 9.60
CA VAL A 42 12.57 17.38 8.31
C VAL A 42 13.70 16.37 8.46
N PHE A 43 13.41 15.12 8.12
CA PHE A 43 14.33 13.98 8.20
C PHE A 43 14.53 13.34 6.84
N VAL A 44 15.77 12.90 6.55
CA VAL A 44 16.09 12.07 5.37
C VAL A 44 16.44 10.67 5.85
N THR A 45 15.82 9.65 5.26
CA THR A 45 16.07 8.26 5.65
C THR A 45 17.43 7.79 5.13
N GLU A 46 18.08 6.89 5.87
CA GLU A 46 19.43 6.38 5.56
C GLU A 46 19.43 4.88 5.20
N ARG A 47 18.42 4.14 5.65
CA ARG A 47 18.30 2.68 5.50
C ARG A 47 16.83 2.26 5.43
N VAL A 48 16.60 1.04 5.02
CA VAL A 48 15.28 0.39 5.11
C VAL A 48 14.85 0.33 6.58
N GLY A 49 13.59 0.59 6.85
CA GLY A 49 13.02 0.64 8.20
C GLY A 49 13.25 1.96 8.93
N HIS A 50 14.12 2.88 8.43
CA HIS A 50 14.40 4.14 9.11
C HIS A 50 13.19 5.08 9.14
N ALA A 51 12.34 5.06 8.11
CA ALA A 51 11.11 5.84 8.11
C ALA A 51 10.16 5.42 9.24
N ARG A 52 10.10 4.11 9.53
CA ARG A 52 9.35 3.56 10.66
C ARG A 52 9.87 4.07 12.01
N ASP A 53 11.20 4.05 12.20
CA ASP A 53 11.82 4.48 13.45
C ASP A 53 11.61 5.98 13.70
N LEU A 54 11.79 6.79 12.65
CA LEU A 54 11.57 8.24 12.70
C LEU A 54 10.08 8.58 12.97
N ALA A 55 9.15 7.86 12.35
CA ALA A 55 7.72 8.08 12.56
C ALA A 55 7.31 7.74 13.99
N LYS A 56 7.80 6.62 14.55
CA LYS A 56 7.56 6.26 15.95
C LYS A 56 8.11 7.32 16.90
N ALA A 57 9.35 7.78 16.67
CA ALA A 57 9.98 8.80 17.50
C ALA A 57 9.21 10.15 17.42
N ALA A 58 8.76 10.54 16.22
CA ALA A 58 7.98 11.76 16.06
C ALA A 58 6.61 11.67 16.78
N ALA A 59 5.89 10.55 16.61
CA ALA A 59 4.62 10.33 17.30
C ALA A 59 4.78 10.33 18.83
N ALA A 60 5.85 9.68 19.35
CA ALA A 60 6.14 9.67 20.78
C ALA A 60 6.45 11.07 21.35
N ARG A 61 7.00 11.98 20.52
CA ARG A 61 7.23 13.39 20.89
C ARG A 61 5.98 14.26 20.73
N GLY A 62 4.83 13.68 20.39
CA GLY A 62 3.56 14.38 20.25
C GLY A 62 3.36 15.05 18.89
N ALA A 63 4.01 14.57 17.82
CA ALA A 63 3.76 15.06 16.48
C ALA A 63 2.27 14.87 16.12
N GLU A 64 1.62 15.93 15.67
CA GLU A 64 0.23 15.88 15.20
C GLU A 64 0.14 15.28 13.80
N ARG A 65 1.20 15.42 13.02
CA ARG A 65 1.29 14.93 11.64
C ARG A 65 2.68 14.36 11.36
N VAL A 66 2.69 13.25 10.63
CA VAL A 66 3.92 12.66 10.07
C VAL A 66 3.73 12.52 8.57
N ILE A 67 4.50 13.27 7.80
CA ILE A 67 4.39 13.31 6.34
C ILE A 67 5.45 12.36 5.76
N ALA A 68 5.00 11.33 5.06
CA ALA A 68 5.85 10.38 4.34
C ALA A 68 6.08 10.87 2.90
N TRP A 69 7.31 11.21 2.56
CA TRP A 69 7.72 11.53 1.20
C TRP A 69 8.50 10.38 0.60
N GLY A 70 7.81 9.54 -0.16
CA GLY A 70 8.40 8.33 -0.70
C GLY A 70 7.45 7.52 -1.59
N GLY A 71 7.84 6.29 -1.87
CA GLY A 71 6.99 5.29 -2.53
C GLY A 71 6.15 4.50 -1.51
N ASP A 72 5.41 3.50 -2.01
CA ASP A 72 4.46 2.69 -1.22
C ASP A 72 5.11 2.05 0.01
N GLY A 73 6.33 1.53 -0.08
CA GLY A 73 7.06 0.97 1.06
C GLY A 73 7.36 2.00 2.16
N THR A 74 7.81 3.22 1.79
CA THR A 74 8.03 4.31 2.77
C THR A 74 6.72 4.74 3.43
N ILE A 75 5.65 4.83 2.63
CA ILE A 75 4.31 5.16 3.12
C ILE A 75 3.83 4.10 4.09
N ASN A 76 4.01 2.80 3.78
CA ASN A 76 3.66 1.70 4.68
C ASN A 76 4.47 1.72 5.98
N GLU A 77 5.80 1.96 5.93
CA GLU A 77 6.64 2.07 7.12
C GLU A 77 6.12 3.14 8.10
N VAL A 78 5.78 4.33 7.58
CA VAL A 78 5.23 5.42 8.38
C VAL A 78 3.82 5.09 8.84
N ALA A 79 2.92 4.68 7.93
CA ALA A 79 1.53 4.35 8.23
C ALA A 79 1.43 3.31 9.34
N SER A 80 2.17 2.19 9.21
CA SER A 80 2.20 1.11 10.21
C SER A 80 2.64 1.57 11.61
N SER A 81 3.42 2.65 11.67
CA SER A 81 3.89 3.23 12.95
C SER A 81 2.84 4.14 13.60
N LEU A 82 1.84 4.57 12.85
CA LEU A 82 0.81 5.51 13.31
C LEU A 82 -0.54 4.83 13.57
N VAL A 83 -0.67 3.53 13.26
CA VAL A 83 -1.90 2.75 13.49
C VAL A 83 -2.30 2.82 14.97
N GLY A 84 -3.56 3.17 15.22
CA GLY A 84 -4.11 3.32 16.57
C GLY A 84 -3.64 4.57 17.33
N GLY A 85 -2.79 5.40 16.72
CA GLY A 85 -2.26 6.63 17.30
C GLY A 85 -3.07 7.89 16.95
N ALA A 86 -2.69 9.01 17.60
CA ALA A 86 -3.32 10.31 17.36
C ALA A 86 -2.75 11.05 16.15
N ALA A 87 -1.49 10.80 15.79
CA ALA A 87 -0.80 11.46 14.69
C ALA A 87 -1.42 11.10 13.34
N ALA A 88 -1.55 12.08 12.46
CA ALA A 88 -2.09 11.85 11.12
C ALA A 88 -0.97 11.66 10.10
N LEU A 89 -1.14 10.67 9.21
CA LEU A 89 -0.30 10.46 8.05
C LEU A 89 -0.56 11.52 6.99
N GLY A 90 0.47 12.23 6.55
CA GLY A 90 0.50 12.97 5.29
C GLY A 90 1.28 12.18 4.25
N ILE A 91 1.01 12.38 2.96
CA ILE A 91 1.66 11.64 1.88
C ILE A 91 2.18 12.61 0.81
N VAL A 92 3.45 12.44 0.43
CA VAL A 92 4.04 13.06 -0.76
C VAL A 92 4.52 11.93 -1.67
N PRO A 93 3.77 11.61 -2.74
CA PRO A 93 4.03 10.44 -3.55
C PRO A 93 5.28 10.64 -4.42
N ALA A 94 6.25 9.72 -4.30
CA ALA A 94 7.48 9.73 -5.08
C ALA A 94 7.85 8.34 -5.63
N GLY A 95 6.95 7.36 -5.53
CA GLY A 95 7.13 6.01 -6.08
C GLY A 95 6.58 5.86 -7.49
N SER A 96 6.70 4.65 -8.04
CA SER A 96 6.08 4.28 -9.32
C SER A 96 4.62 3.86 -9.17
N GLY A 97 4.25 3.20 -8.06
CA GLY A 97 2.89 2.72 -7.79
C GLY A 97 1.98 3.80 -7.23
N ASN A 98 2.37 4.31 -6.06
CA ASN A 98 1.65 5.31 -5.28
C ASN A 98 0.17 4.96 -5.06
N GLY A 99 -0.09 3.70 -4.67
CA GLY A 99 -1.44 3.15 -4.59
C GLY A 99 -2.35 3.96 -3.67
N LEU A 100 -1.99 4.11 -2.40
CA LEU A 100 -2.77 4.87 -1.43
C LEU A 100 -2.89 6.36 -1.79
N ALA A 101 -1.83 6.96 -2.35
CA ALA A 101 -1.88 8.35 -2.76
C ALA A 101 -2.89 8.58 -3.90
N ARG A 102 -2.97 7.66 -4.85
CA ARG A 102 -3.98 7.67 -5.93
C ARG A 102 -5.37 7.47 -5.39
N GLU A 103 -5.56 6.51 -4.48
CA GLU A 103 -6.84 6.25 -3.84
C GLU A 103 -7.38 7.48 -3.11
N LEU A 104 -6.50 8.21 -2.42
CA LEU A 104 -6.84 9.41 -1.67
C LEU A 104 -6.87 10.69 -2.54
N GLY A 105 -6.60 10.62 -3.84
CA GLY A 105 -6.58 11.76 -4.74
C GLY A 105 -5.48 12.79 -4.44
N ILE A 106 -4.33 12.34 -3.90
CA ILE A 106 -3.23 13.22 -3.52
C ILE A 106 -2.50 13.73 -4.77
N ASP A 107 -2.24 15.02 -4.83
CA ASP A 107 -1.52 15.65 -5.94
C ASP A 107 -0.09 15.09 -6.06
N ALA A 108 0.33 14.77 -7.28
CA ALA A 108 1.67 14.26 -7.54
C ALA A 108 2.78 15.31 -7.39
N ARG A 109 2.43 16.61 -7.38
CA ARG A 109 3.37 17.71 -7.19
C ARG A 109 3.72 17.87 -5.71
N PRO A 110 5.00 17.69 -5.32
CA PRO A 110 5.39 17.69 -3.90
C PRO A 110 4.94 18.94 -3.14
N GLN A 111 5.04 20.11 -3.76
CA GLN A 111 4.66 21.38 -3.13
C GLN A 111 3.18 21.40 -2.73
N ARG A 112 2.31 20.88 -3.60
CA ARG A 112 0.87 20.80 -3.31
C ARG A 112 0.57 19.72 -2.29
N ALA A 113 1.18 18.54 -2.45
CA ALA A 113 0.99 17.44 -1.52
C ALA A 113 1.38 17.81 -0.08
N ILE A 114 2.52 18.50 0.12
CA ILE A 114 2.96 19.00 1.41
C ILE A 114 1.96 20.02 1.96
N ALA A 115 1.61 21.04 1.16
CA ALA A 115 0.69 22.09 1.60
C ALA A 115 -0.69 21.53 1.96
N ASP A 116 -1.19 20.55 1.20
CA ASP A 116 -2.45 19.87 1.48
C ASP A 116 -2.37 19.01 2.75
N ALA A 117 -1.29 18.26 2.93
CA ALA A 117 -1.06 17.46 4.14
C ALA A 117 -0.95 18.33 5.40
N LEU A 118 -0.41 19.55 5.30
CA LEU A 118 -0.32 20.49 6.41
C LEU A 118 -1.67 21.16 6.76
N ARG A 119 -2.54 21.35 5.77
CA ARG A 119 -3.81 22.10 5.93
C ARG A 119 -5.04 21.22 6.09
N ALA A 120 -5.03 20.01 5.50
CA ALA A 120 -6.21 19.15 5.48
C ALA A 120 -6.63 18.73 6.88
N THR A 121 -7.93 18.70 7.15
CA THR A 121 -8.48 18.05 8.35
C THR A 121 -8.27 16.55 8.25
N PRO A 122 -7.59 15.91 9.23
CA PRO A 122 -7.38 14.47 9.20
C PRO A 122 -8.71 13.70 9.28
N ARG A 123 -8.82 12.64 8.48
CA ARG A 123 -9.91 11.67 8.54
C ARG A 123 -9.40 10.26 8.81
N ALA A 124 -10.23 9.43 9.43
CA ALA A 124 -9.89 8.04 9.66
C ALA A 124 -10.04 7.22 8.38
N ILE A 125 -9.13 6.26 8.21
CA ILE A 125 -9.22 5.19 7.22
C ILE A 125 -8.94 3.85 7.89
N ASP A 126 -9.38 2.79 7.24
CA ASP A 126 -9.17 1.42 7.67
C ASP A 126 -7.73 0.97 7.37
N VAL A 127 -7.28 -0.04 8.08
CA VAL A 127 -5.99 -0.68 7.89
C VAL A 127 -6.20 -2.18 7.88
N GLY A 128 -5.66 -2.87 6.89
CA GLY A 128 -5.62 -4.31 6.90
C GLY A 128 -4.41 -4.85 7.67
N ASP A 129 -4.53 -6.07 8.16
CA ASP A 129 -3.49 -6.79 8.90
C ASP A 129 -3.44 -8.23 8.41
N VAL A 130 -2.24 -8.72 8.13
CA VAL A 130 -1.95 -10.14 7.90
C VAL A 130 -0.85 -10.56 8.87
N ASP A 131 -1.19 -11.40 9.85
CA ASP A 131 -0.27 -11.91 10.89
C ASP A 131 0.55 -10.80 11.57
N GLY A 132 -0.10 -9.66 11.93
CA GLY A 132 0.53 -8.52 12.57
C GLY A 132 1.32 -7.60 11.62
N ARG A 133 1.19 -7.79 10.32
CA ARG A 133 1.75 -6.92 9.29
C ARG A 133 0.67 -6.04 8.71
N TYR A 134 0.72 -4.76 9.01
CA TYR A 134 -0.26 -3.79 8.51
C TYR A 134 -0.06 -3.46 7.04
N PHE A 135 -1.17 -3.34 6.32
CA PHE A 135 -1.20 -2.80 4.97
C PHE A 135 -2.30 -1.73 4.83
N VAL A 136 -2.03 -0.75 4.02
CA VAL A 136 -2.94 0.37 3.78
C VAL A 136 -3.57 0.30 2.39
N ASN A 137 -2.99 -0.51 1.51
CA ASN A 137 -3.44 -0.66 0.14
C ASN A 137 -3.87 -2.11 -0.15
N THR A 138 -2.92 -3.03 -0.31
CA THR A 138 -3.23 -4.44 -0.59
C THR A 138 -2.23 -5.38 0.06
N ALA A 139 -2.69 -6.58 0.41
CA ALA A 139 -1.85 -7.72 0.75
C ALA A 139 -2.34 -8.95 -0.02
N GLY A 140 -1.50 -9.94 -0.26
CA GLY A 140 -1.97 -11.12 -0.95
C GLY A 140 -0.94 -12.22 -1.13
N VAL A 141 -1.44 -13.38 -1.54
CA VAL A 141 -0.67 -14.59 -1.81
C VAL A 141 -0.86 -15.05 -3.25
N GLY A 142 0.08 -15.81 -3.74
CA GLY A 142 0.01 -16.37 -5.06
C GLY A 142 0.82 -15.59 -6.08
N PHE A 143 0.24 -15.33 -7.23
CA PHE A 143 0.95 -14.69 -8.34
C PHE A 143 1.40 -13.25 -8.00
N ASP A 144 0.62 -12.50 -7.25
CA ASP A 144 0.98 -11.14 -6.83
C ASP A 144 2.20 -11.12 -5.89
N ALA A 145 2.26 -12.02 -4.91
CA ALA A 145 3.44 -12.18 -4.05
C ALA A 145 4.67 -12.67 -4.83
N HIS A 146 4.46 -13.56 -5.81
CA HIS A 146 5.52 -14.02 -6.70
C HIS A 146 6.10 -12.89 -7.55
N VAL A 147 5.25 -12.01 -8.06
CA VAL A 147 5.66 -10.81 -8.80
C VAL A 147 6.38 -9.85 -7.86
N ALA A 148 5.83 -9.56 -6.67
CA ALA A 148 6.46 -8.70 -5.67
C ALA A 148 7.90 -9.16 -5.33
N SER A 149 8.09 -10.48 -5.10
CA SER A 149 9.40 -11.06 -4.83
C SER A 149 10.41 -10.88 -5.97
N ARG A 150 9.97 -10.95 -7.22
CA ARG A 150 10.83 -10.73 -8.39
C ARG A 150 11.18 -9.26 -8.60
N PHE A 151 10.30 -8.35 -8.17
CA PHE A 151 10.54 -6.90 -8.25
C PHE A 151 11.40 -6.36 -7.13
N ALA A 152 11.43 -7.00 -5.95
CA ALA A 152 12.27 -6.58 -4.83
C ALA A 152 13.76 -6.47 -5.19
N GLY A 153 14.22 -7.21 -6.23
CA GLY A 153 15.60 -7.16 -6.75
C GLY A 153 15.80 -6.38 -8.07
N ALA A 154 14.76 -5.85 -8.69
CA ALA A 154 14.88 -5.31 -10.05
C ALA A 154 15.33 -3.83 -10.06
N ARG A 155 16.46 -3.55 -10.71
CA ARG A 155 17.05 -2.19 -10.86
C ARG A 155 16.25 -1.26 -11.81
N ARG A 156 15.42 -1.79 -12.72
CA ARG A 156 14.62 -1.01 -13.68
C ARG A 156 13.16 -0.98 -13.24
N ARG A 157 12.74 0.15 -12.73
CA ARG A 157 11.36 0.48 -12.36
C ARG A 157 10.72 1.26 -13.51
N GLY A 158 9.62 0.73 -14.06
CA GLY A 158 8.83 1.40 -15.10
C GLY A 158 7.69 0.49 -15.55
N PHE A 159 6.59 1.09 -16.01
CA PHE A 159 5.35 0.37 -16.39
C PHE A 159 5.58 -0.75 -17.41
N LEU A 160 6.36 -0.50 -18.46
CA LEU A 160 6.66 -1.50 -19.51
C LEU A 160 7.52 -2.67 -18.98
N GLY A 161 8.48 -2.37 -18.07
CA GLY A 161 9.27 -3.40 -17.39
C GLY A 161 8.40 -4.28 -16.51
N TYR A 162 7.47 -3.69 -15.78
CA TYR A 162 6.50 -4.37 -14.95
C TYR A 162 5.59 -5.29 -15.79
N ALA A 163 4.98 -4.78 -16.86
CA ALA A 163 4.08 -5.54 -17.71
C ALA A 163 4.76 -6.77 -18.34
N ASN A 164 6.01 -6.63 -18.83
CA ASN A 164 6.76 -7.72 -19.45
C ASN A 164 7.15 -8.82 -18.42
N ILE A 165 7.64 -8.43 -17.24
CA ILE A 165 7.97 -9.37 -16.17
C ILE A 165 6.72 -10.10 -15.69
N THR A 166 5.62 -9.38 -15.49
CA THR A 166 4.33 -9.95 -15.08
C THR A 166 3.80 -10.95 -16.11
N ALA A 167 3.83 -10.60 -17.38
CA ALA A 167 3.36 -11.51 -18.46
C ALA A 167 4.21 -12.80 -18.54
N ARG A 168 5.53 -12.69 -18.47
CA ARG A 168 6.44 -13.84 -18.45
C ARG A 168 6.26 -14.69 -17.20
N ALA A 169 6.13 -14.07 -16.03
CA ALA A 169 5.90 -14.76 -14.79
C ALA A 169 4.57 -15.54 -14.81
N LEU A 170 3.49 -14.93 -15.36
CA LEU A 170 2.18 -15.57 -15.47
C LEU A 170 2.21 -16.81 -16.38
N ALA A 171 3.01 -16.79 -17.45
CA ALA A 171 3.13 -17.93 -18.37
C ALA A 171 3.71 -19.17 -17.70
N SER A 172 4.60 -19.02 -16.70
CA SER A 172 5.26 -20.11 -15.98
C SER A 172 4.69 -20.36 -14.58
N TYR A 173 3.78 -19.52 -14.09
CA TYR A 173 3.24 -19.63 -12.74
C TYR A 173 2.34 -20.88 -12.61
N VAL A 174 2.51 -21.60 -11.51
CA VAL A 174 1.68 -22.76 -11.15
C VAL A 174 0.76 -22.33 -10.00
N PRO A 175 -0.57 -22.25 -10.23
CA PRO A 175 -1.51 -21.92 -9.19
C PRO A 175 -1.52 -22.94 -8.06
N LEU A 176 -1.74 -22.44 -6.83
CA LEU A 176 -1.82 -23.25 -5.62
C LEU A 176 -3.28 -23.50 -5.22
N THR A 177 -3.49 -24.54 -4.44
CA THR A 177 -4.75 -24.76 -3.74
C THR A 177 -4.68 -24.09 -2.38
N TYR A 178 -5.67 -23.26 -2.10
CA TYR A 178 -5.84 -22.58 -0.83
C TYR A 178 -7.13 -23.04 -0.17
N ARG A 179 -7.10 -23.25 1.14
CA ARG A 179 -8.31 -23.32 1.97
C ARG A 179 -8.57 -21.94 2.54
N ILE A 180 -9.65 -21.32 2.12
CA ILE A 180 -10.05 -19.98 2.56
C ILE A 180 -11.25 -20.11 3.48
N THR A 181 -11.11 -19.69 4.74
CA THR A 181 -12.20 -19.67 5.72
C THR A 181 -12.70 -18.24 5.87
N LEU A 182 -14.00 -18.05 5.60
CA LEU A 182 -14.73 -16.79 5.78
C LEU A 182 -15.92 -17.09 6.71
N ASP A 183 -16.09 -16.28 7.75
CA ASP A 183 -17.19 -16.45 8.73
C ASP A 183 -17.29 -17.87 9.27
N GLY A 184 -16.15 -18.52 9.49
CA GLY A 184 -16.07 -19.91 9.97
C GLY A 184 -16.35 -20.98 8.90
N LEU A 185 -16.66 -20.63 7.67
CA LEU A 185 -16.95 -21.55 6.58
C LEU A 185 -15.74 -21.73 5.66
N PRO A 186 -15.07 -22.90 5.69
CA PRO A 186 -13.93 -23.16 4.83
C PRO A 186 -14.35 -23.52 3.40
N ARG A 187 -13.57 -23.06 2.45
CA ARG A 187 -13.71 -23.42 1.03
C ARG A 187 -12.34 -23.65 0.41
N ASP A 188 -12.16 -24.79 -0.22
CA ASP A 188 -10.97 -25.07 -1.01
C ASP A 188 -11.12 -24.44 -2.42
N VAL A 189 -10.07 -23.74 -2.85
CA VAL A 189 -10.02 -23.08 -4.14
C VAL A 189 -8.63 -23.16 -4.73
N ARG A 190 -8.54 -23.58 -6.00
CA ARG A 190 -7.30 -23.48 -6.75
C ARG A 190 -7.25 -22.12 -7.44
N ALA A 191 -6.33 -21.27 -7.00
CA ALA A 191 -6.30 -19.87 -7.42
C ALA A 191 -4.92 -19.43 -7.93
N VAL A 192 -4.95 -18.50 -8.89
CA VAL A 192 -3.76 -17.80 -9.40
C VAL A 192 -3.28 -16.79 -8.35
N LEU A 193 -4.23 -16.05 -7.75
CA LEU A 193 -3.95 -15.12 -6.67
C LEU A 193 -5.14 -15.03 -5.70
N VAL A 194 -4.82 -14.66 -4.47
CA VAL A 194 -5.79 -14.29 -3.43
C VAL A 194 -5.29 -12.98 -2.82
N THR A 195 -5.99 -11.89 -3.09
CA THR A 195 -5.60 -10.54 -2.68
C THR A 195 -6.63 -9.96 -1.72
N LEU A 196 -6.15 -9.38 -0.63
CA LEU A 196 -6.89 -8.60 0.35
C LEU A 196 -6.71 -7.13 -0.02
N ALA A 197 -7.77 -6.46 -0.38
CA ALA A 197 -7.74 -5.07 -0.82
C ALA A 197 -8.44 -4.16 0.20
N ASN A 198 -7.71 -3.19 0.74
CA ASN A 198 -8.23 -2.09 1.55
C ASN A 198 -8.58 -0.89 0.68
N SER A 199 -7.99 -0.81 -0.52
CA SER A 199 -8.26 0.21 -1.53
C SER A 199 -8.48 -0.42 -2.90
N ALA A 200 -9.07 0.32 -3.82
CA ALA A 200 -9.28 -0.16 -5.19
C ALA A 200 -7.96 -0.39 -5.95
N GLN A 201 -6.90 0.32 -5.57
CA GLN A 201 -5.64 0.40 -6.30
C GLN A 201 -4.69 -0.76 -6.02
N PHE A 202 -4.23 -1.41 -7.09
CA PHE A 202 -3.11 -2.36 -7.02
C PHE A 202 -1.75 -1.66 -7.23
N GLY A 203 -1.79 -0.46 -7.80
CA GLY A 203 -0.66 0.36 -8.19
C GLY A 203 -0.65 0.69 -9.68
N ASN A 204 0.04 1.75 -10.08
CA ASN A 204 0.13 2.21 -11.48
C ASN A 204 -1.22 2.38 -12.20
N GLY A 205 -2.31 2.62 -11.47
CA GLY A 205 -3.66 2.73 -12.03
C GLY A 205 -4.35 1.39 -12.33
N ALA A 206 -3.76 0.26 -11.92
CA ALA A 206 -4.43 -1.03 -11.97
C ALA A 206 -5.42 -1.14 -10.79
N LEU A 207 -6.68 -1.44 -11.08
CA LEU A 207 -7.78 -1.56 -10.11
C LEU A 207 -8.09 -3.04 -9.89
N ILE A 208 -7.64 -3.60 -8.75
CA ILE A 208 -7.87 -5.01 -8.41
C ILE A 208 -9.24 -5.22 -7.75
N ALA A 209 -9.70 -4.24 -7.00
CA ALA A 209 -11.00 -4.23 -6.33
C ALA A 209 -11.70 -2.87 -6.57
N PRO A 210 -12.30 -2.64 -7.74
CA PRO A 210 -12.83 -1.32 -8.12
C PRO A 210 -13.89 -0.75 -7.17
N GLY A 211 -14.53 -1.62 -6.37
CA GLY A 211 -15.54 -1.24 -5.36
C GLY A 211 -15.00 -1.07 -3.96
N ALA A 212 -13.71 -1.33 -3.71
CA ALA A 212 -13.11 -1.21 -2.39
C ALA A 212 -13.09 0.24 -1.89
N ARG A 213 -13.28 0.42 -0.59
CA ARG A 213 -13.27 1.71 0.08
C ARG A 213 -12.40 1.65 1.31
N VAL A 214 -11.55 2.63 1.49
CA VAL A 214 -10.62 2.71 2.62
C VAL A 214 -11.28 3.10 3.96
N ASP A 215 -12.61 3.29 4.00
CA ASP A 215 -13.32 3.86 5.14
C ASP A 215 -14.70 3.21 5.41
N ASP A 216 -14.90 1.95 5.00
CA ASP A 216 -16.17 1.24 5.19
C ASP A 216 -16.11 0.09 6.22
N GLY A 217 -14.95 -0.09 6.87
CA GLY A 217 -14.73 -1.10 7.89
C GLY A 217 -14.61 -2.52 7.34
N GLN A 218 -14.27 -2.67 6.06
CA GLN A 218 -14.18 -3.96 5.38
C GLN A 218 -12.92 -4.05 4.50
N LEU A 219 -12.57 -5.26 4.11
CA LEU A 219 -11.61 -5.57 3.05
C LEU A 219 -12.35 -6.25 1.90
N ASP A 220 -11.90 -6.03 0.68
CA ASP A 220 -12.34 -6.80 -0.46
C ASP A 220 -11.37 -7.96 -0.71
N LEU A 221 -11.82 -9.19 -0.46
CA LEU A 221 -11.09 -10.40 -0.81
C LEU A 221 -11.31 -10.71 -2.28
N VAL A 222 -10.26 -10.57 -3.08
CA VAL A 222 -10.24 -10.88 -4.51
C VAL A 222 -9.61 -12.24 -4.71
N VAL A 223 -10.38 -13.21 -5.20
CA VAL A 223 -9.90 -14.54 -5.57
C VAL A 223 -9.95 -14.68 -7.09
N PHE A 224 -8.80 -14.94 -7.68
CA PHE A 224 -8.71 -15.24 -9.10
C PHE A 224 -8.48 -16.74 -9.27
N GLU A 225 -9.57 -17.48 -9.47
CA GLU A 225 -9.56 -18.96 -9.64
C GLU A 225 -8.75 -19.36 -10.87
N GLU A 226 -8.06 -20.50 -10.79
CA GLU A 226 -7.41 -21.06 -11.94
C GLU A 226 -8.42 -21.39 -13.06
N ARG A 227 -8.20 -20.81 -14.20
CA ARG A 227 -8.95 -21.04 -15.42
C ARG A 227 -7.95 -21.18 -16.59
N SER A 228 -8.40 -21.06 -17.82
CA SER A 228 -7.48 -21.00 -18.95
C SER A 228 -6.52 -19.82 -18.84
N ARG A 229 -5.21 -20.08 -18.91
CA ARG A 229 -4.15 -19.03 -18.91
C ARG A 229 -4.40 -17.94 -19.95
N PHE A 230 -4.86 -18.35 -21.14
CA PHE A 230 -5.22 -17.42 -22.21
C PHE A 230 -6.33 -16.44 -21.78
N ARG A 231 -7.36 -16.93 -21.12
CA ARG A 231 -8.46 -16.07 -20.61
C ARG A 231 -7.99 -15.13 -19.50
N THR A 232 -7.09 -15.58 -18.64
CA THR A 232 -6.48 -14.74 -17.61
C THR A 232 -5.70 -13.58 -18.25
N ILE A 233 -4.85 -13.88 -19.24
CA ILE A 233 -4.08 -12.86 -19.96
C ILE A 233 -5.00 -11.86 -20.69
N CYS A 234 -6.03 -12.35 -21.38
CA CYS A 234 -7.02 -11.50 -22.04
C CYS A 234 -7.85 -10.65 -21.06
N GLY A 235 -7.92 -11.06 -19.79
CA GLY A 235 -8.56 -10.31 -18.72
C GLY A 235 -7.75 -9.15 -18.15
N LEU A 236 -6.40 -9.17 -18.26
CA LEU A 236 -5.52 -8.18 -17.66
C LEU A 236 -5.85 -6.70 -18.02
N PRO A 237 -6.24 -6.34 -19.25
CA PRO A 237 -6.64 -4.96 -19.56
C PRO A 237 -7.81 -4.45 -18.70
N ARG A 238 -8.65 -5.36 -18.16
CA ARG A 238 -9.76 -4.99 -17.28
C ARG A 238 -9.35 -4.44 -15.92
N LEU A 239 -8.10 -4.68 -15.50
CA LEU A 239 -7.51 -4.02 -14.34
C LEU A 239 -7.43 -2.49 -14.52
N PHE A 240 -7.24 -2.02 -15.75
CA PHE A 240 -7.05 -0.59 -16.03
C PHE A 240 -8.34 0.16 -16.35
N ASN A 241 -9.42 -0.55 -16.64
CA ASN A 241 -10.74 0.07 -16.87
C ASN A 241 -11.76 -0.22 -15.76
N GLY A 242 -11.31 -0.78 -14.61
CA GLY A 242 -12.13 -1.01 -13.44
C GLY A 242 -13.23 -2.07 -13.64
N THR A 243 -13.04 -3.02 -14.55
CA THR A 243 -14.05 -4.07 -14.84
C THR A 243 -13.52 -5.48 -14.60
N ILE A 244 -12.51 -5.64 -13.73
CA ILE A 244 -11.88 -6.93 -13.46
C ILE A 244 -12.87 -7.98 -12.92
N GLU A 245 -13.88 -7.57 -12.19
CA GLU A 245 -14.96 -8.41 -11.66
C GLU A 245 -15.75 -9.16 -12.76
N ARG A 246 -15.74 -8.63 -14.00
CA ARG A 246 -16.39 -9.27 -15.16
C ARG A 246 -15.56 -10.39 -15.78
N VAL A 247 -14.32 -10.60 -15.30
CA VAL A 247 -13.49 -11.71 -15.75
C VAL A 247 -13.98 -13.01 -15.10
N ARG A 248 -14.31 -14.01 -15.91
CA ARG A 248 -14.71 -15.32 -15.39
C ARG A 248 -13.60 -15.92 -14.53
N GLY A 249 -13.95 -16.28 -13.28
CA GLY A 249 -13.01 -16.77 -12.28
C GLY A 249 -12.51 -15.71 -11.34
N CYS A 250 -12.76 -14.42 -11.58
CA CYS A 250 -12.60 -13.38 -10.59
C CYS A 250 -13.84 -13.34 -9.67
N ARG A 251 -13.59 -13.40 -8.38
CA ARG A 251 -14.61 -13.24 -7.33
C ARG A 251 -14.13 -12.21 -6.34
N ILE A 252 -14.97 -11.23 -6.04
CA ILE A 252 -14.71 -10.22 -5.01
C ILE A 252 -15.76 -10.40 -3.92
N THR A 253 -15.33 -10.50 -2.67
CA THR A 253 -16.18 -10.69 -1.51
C THR A 253 -15.74 -9.74 -0.41
N ARG A 254 -16.67 -8.96 0.14
CA ARG A 254 -16.39 -8.09 1.30
C ARG A 254 -16.29 -8.93 2.57
N ILE A 255 -15.24 -8.68 3.34
CA ILE A 255 -14.91 -9.43 4.53
C ILE A 255 -14.43 -8.49 5.64
N ARG A 256 -14.45 -8.97 6.87
CA ARG A 256 -13.74 -8.35 8.00
C ARG A 256 -12.53 -9.14 8.42
N GLU A 257 -12.61 -10.46 8.25
CA GLU A 257 -11.52 -11.38 8.56
C GLU A 257 -11.52 -12.56 7.59
N ALA A 258 -10.35 -13.16 7.40
CA ALA A 258 -10.17 -14.38 6.64
C ALA A 258 -9.00 -15.20 7.19
N ILE A 259 -9.09 -16.52 7.03
CA ILE A 259 -7.95 -17.42 7.22
C ILE A 259 -7.63 -18.02 5.85
N ILE A 260 -6.37 -17.94 5.45
CA ILE A 260 -5.87 -18.47 4.17
C ILE A 260 -4.82 -19.53 4.50
N GLU A 261 -5.06 -20.77 4.10
CA GLU A 261 -4.20 -21.91 4.41
C GLU A 261 -3.72 -22.58 3.10
N ALA A 262 -2.54 -23.17 3.14
CA ALA A 262 -2.00 -24.01 2.07
C ALA A 262 -1.15 -25.15 2.66
N ASP A 263 -0.84 -26.16 1.84
CA ASP A 263 -0.06 -27.33 2.26
C ASP A 263 1.42 -27.03 2.57
N ALA A 264 1.91 -25.84 2.19
CA ALA A 264 3.28 -25.40 2.39
C ALA A 264 3.33 -23.92 2.88
N PRO A 265 4.46 -23.49 3.46
CA PRO A 265 4.64 -22.09 3.84
C PRO A 265 4.41 -21.14 2.66
N LEU A 266 3.66 -20.07 2.91
CA LEU A 266 3.27 -19.09 1.92
C LEU A 266 4.25 -17.92 1.92
N THR A 267 4.57 -17.44 0.73
CA THR A 267 5.06 -16.07 0.57
C THR A 267 3.85 -15.19 0.29
N PHE A 268 3.73 -14.09 1.00
CA PHE A 268 2.72 -13.08 0.75
C PHE A 268 3.37 -11.71 0.54
N HIS A 269 2.64 -10.74 0.09
CA HIS A 269 3.11 -9.36 0.06
C HIS A 269 2.23 -8.46 0.94
N VAL A 270 2.81 -7.36 1.38
CA VAL A 270 2.15 -6.27 2.09
C VAL A 270 2.53 -4.98 1.38
N ASP A 271 1.58 -4.31 0.75
CA ASP A 271 1.77 -3.10 -0.07
C ASP A 271 2.93 -3.24 -1.11
N GLY A 272 3.07 -4.44 -1.67
CA GLY A 272 4.10 -4.77 -2.66
C GLY A 272 5.44 -5.25 -2.10
N GLU A 273 5.63 -5.27 -0.78
CA GLU A 273 6.84 -5.80 -0.15
C GLU A 273 6.66 -7.29 0.20
N PRO A 274 7.51 -8.19 -0.30
CA PRO A 274 7.37 -9.62 -0.05
C PRO A 274 7.74 -9.99 1.38
N VAL A 275 6.96 -10.91 1.95
CA VAL A 275 7.10 -11.41 3.32
C VAL A 275 7.01 -12.94 3.30
N SER A 276 7.88 -13.62 4.05
CA SER A 276 7.75 -15.06 4.29
C SER A 276 6.77 -15.29 5.44
N GLY A 277 5.78 -16.14 5.21
CA GLY A 277 4.77 -16.52 6.20
C GLY A 277 4.80 -18.01 6.53
N GLY A 278 3.87 -18.44 7.38
CA GLY A 278 3.57 -19.85 7.63
C GLY A 278 2.65 -20.46 6.56
N SER A 279 2.19 -21.67 6.80
CA SER A 279 1.15 -22.32 5.97
C SER A 279 -0.26 -21.81 6.25
N VAL A 280 -0.44 -21.01 7.28
CA VAL A 280 -1.71 -20.39 7.68
C VAL A 280 -1.46 -18.89 7.86
N LEU A 281 -2.24 -18.07 7.19
CA LEU A 281 -2.23 -16.61 7.31
C LEU A 281 -3.59 -16.13 7.82
N ARG A 282 -3.58 -15.26 8.82
CA ARG A 282 -4.78 -14.66 9.40
C ARG A 282 -4.85 -13.20 9.00
N ALA A 283 -5.91 -12.84 8.29
CA ALA A 283 -6.14 -11.49 7.83
C ALA A 283 -7.35 -10.88 8.54
N ARG A 284 -7.27 -9.58 8.83
CA ARG A 284 -8.39 -8.82 9.40
C ARG A 284 -8.30 -7.34 9.03
N VAL A 285 -9.42 -6.65 9.12
CA VAL A 285 -9.47 -5.17 9.05
C VAL A 285 -9.42 -4.58 10.47
N HIS A 286 -8.79 -3.42 10.58
CA HIS A 286 -8.86 -2.52 11.74
C HIS A 286 -9.59 -1.25 11.29
N PRO A 287 -10.90 -1.14 11.54
CA PRO A 287 -11.70 0.00 11.08
C PRO A 287 -11.24 1.31 11.69
N GLY A 288 -11.07 2.33 10.84
CA GLY A 288 -10.71 3.69 11.26
C GLY A 288 -9.36 3.81 11.99
N ALA A 289 -8.49 2.82 11.88
CA ALA A 289 -7.29 2.70 12.71
C ALA A 289 -6.14 3.65 12.33
N LEU A 290 -6.21 4.32 11.19
CA LEU A 290 -5.21 5.29 10.74
C LEU A 290 -5.87 6.62 10.38
N ARG A 291 -5.32 7.71 10.91
CA ARG A 291 -5.73 9.06 10.52
C ARG A 291 -4.89 9.53 9.34
N VAL A 292 -5.50 10.07 8.29
CA VAL A 292 -4.81 10.60 7.11
C VAL A 292 -5.18 12.05 6.86
N ALA A 293 -4.17 12.90 6.60
CA ALA A 293 -4.33 14.30 6.25
C ALA A 293 -4.34 14.43 4.71
N ALA A 294 -5.52 14.26 4.11
CA ALA A 294 -5.75 14.39 2.68
C ALA A 294 -7.05 15.17 2.43
N ARG A 295 -7.10 15.95 1.35
CA ARG A 295 -8.35 16.60 0.95
C ARG A 295 -9.42 15.55 0.65
N ARG A 296 -10.67 15.86 0.96
CA ARG A 296 -11.80 15.09 0.38
C ARG A 296 -11.96 15.51 -1.08
N ASN A 297 -11.96 14.53 -1.97
CA ASN A 297 -12.42 14.76 -3.34
C ASN A 297 -13.94 14.95 -3.36
#